data_04de5d36a832bc710680bba89e6e883f
#
_entry.id   04de5d36a832bc710680bba89e6e883f
#
_cell.length_a   1.000
_cell.length_b   1.000
_cell.length_c   1.000
_cell.angle_alpha   90.00
_cell.angle_beta   90.00
_cell.angle_gamma   90.00
#
_symmetry.space_group_name_H-M   'P 1'
#
loop_
_entity.id
_entity.type
_entity.pdbx_description
1 polymer ?
#
loop_
_entity_poly.entity_id
_entity_poly.type
_entity_poly.pdbx_seq_one_letter_code
_entity_poly.pdbx_strand_id
1 'polypeptide(L)'
;MHDEELNDQDAREMAGIVERYEAMVTSDAPAFFDLIELESLIEHYLQHGKHRHARQVLKFANGLYPESLSLQLREAQMMAGSGNLKLAIPRLRNLLAFEPSNDEIHLTLATLYSQLDKHQEAIHHYRQALDLGDAAYRGDLYIDIALEYENIGHWDHAVEVLNEALLENPKNETALHELGFCLDSMGRSKEAIAAFNDFVNRHPYSCPGWYNLGNALQRNGQFAQAIDAYEYALVIDEN
;
A
#
# COMPACT_ATOMS: atom_id res chain seq x y z
N MET A 1 8.33 26.88 5.00
CA MET A 1 9.52 27.39 5.74
C MET A 1 9.88 26.48 6.92
N HIS A 2 8.98 26.23 7.92
CA HIS A 2 9.33 25.35 9.06
C HIS A 2 9.50 23.89 8.67
N ASP A 3 8.65 23.39 7.77
CA ASP A 3 8.72 22.00 7.26
C ASP A 3 9.92 21.78 6.30
N GLU A 4 10.35 22.82 5.57
CA GLU A 4 11.54 22.76 4.71
C GLU A 4 12.83 22.74 5.52
N GLU A 5 12.87 23.49 6.65
CA GLU A 5 14.03 23.50 7.56
C GLU A 5 14.19 22.16 8.30
N LEU A 6 13.09 21.50 8.70
CA LEU A 6 13.10 20.18 9.31
C LEU A 6 13.60 19.13 8.33
N ASN A 7 13.11 19.14 7.10
CA ASN A 7 13.52 18.18 6.06
C ASN A 7 15.03 18.34 5.70
N ASP A 8 15.56 19.57 5.74
CA ASP A 8 16.96 19.85 5.45
C ASP A 8 17.89 19.41 6.61
N GLN A 9 17.38 19.43 7.86
CA GLN A 9 18.10 18.94 9.03
C GLN A 9 18.19 17.42 9.04
N ASP A 10 17.08 16.73 8.79
CA ASP A 10 17.02 15.27 8.71
C ASP A 10 17.90 14.73 7.58
N ALA A 11 17.92 15.43 6.43
CA ALA A 11 18.79 15.07 5.30
C ALA A 11 20.28 15.20 5.64
N ARG A 12 20.68 16.25 6.41
CA ARG A 12 22.07 16.43 6.86
C ARG A 12 22.48 15.38 7.90
N GLU A 13 21.59 15.05 8.82
CA GLU A 13 21.82 14.01 9.82
C GLU A 13 22.02 12.65 9.15
N MET A 14 21.15 12.28 8.20
CA MET A 14 21.28 11.06 7.43
C MET A 14 22.58 11.03 6.62
N ALA A 15 22.97 12.14 5.98
CA ALA A 15 24.25 12.23 5.26
C ALA A 15 25.45 11.97 6.19
N GLY A 16 25.41 12.46 7.42
CA GLY A 16 26.45 12.21 8.43
C GLY A 16 26.51 10.74 8.86
N ILE A 17 25.36 10.07 9.00
CA ILE A 17 25.30 8.63 9.31
C ILE A 17 25.89 7.81 8.16
N VAL A 18 25.51 8.12 6.91
CA VAL A 18 26.05 7.46 5.71
C VAL A 18 27.56 7.59 5.63
N GLU A 19 28.09 8.84 5.76
CA GLU A 19 29.52 9.11 5.70
C GLU A 19 30.29 8.34 6.78
N ARG A 20 29.78 8.34 8.01
CA ARG A 20 30.37 7.61 9.14
C ARG A 20 30.40 6.09 8.90
N TYR A 21 29.32 5.52 8.33
CA TYR A 21 29.26 4.11 8.00
C TYR A 21 30.22 3.73 6.85
N GLU A 22 30.24 4.53 5.78
CA GLU A 22 31.14 4.29 4.64
C GLU A 22 32.62 4.43 5.03
N ALA A 23 32.94 5.39 5.89
CA ALA A 23 34.28 5.54 6.46
C ALA A 23 34.68 4.31 7.29
N MET A 24 33.78 3.79 8.12
CA MET A 24 34.02 2.55 8.89
C MET A 24 34.29 1.36 7.97
N VAL A 25 33.51 1.18 6.92
CA VAL A 25 33.68 0.05 5.99
C VAL A 25 34.96 0.15 5.16
N THR A 26 35.40 1.37 4.80
CA THR A 26 36.58 1.58 3.94
C THR A 26 37.89 1.64 4.69
N SER A 27 37.91 2.19 5.93
CA SER A 27 39.14 2.43 6.70
C SER A 27 39.31 1.52 7.91
N ASP A 28 38.37 0.59 8.14
CA ASP A 28 38.32 -0.27 9.34
C ASP A 28 38.38 0.51 10.66
N ALA A 29 37.95 1.79 10.61
CA ALA A 29 37.90 2.66 11.78
C ALA A 29 36.68 2.29 12.63
N PRO A 30 36.85 2.07 13.95
CA PRO A 30 35.71 1.71 14.80
C PRO A 30 34.72 2.89 14.86
N ALA A 31 33.47 2.61 14.55
CA ALA A 31 32.36 3.56 14.69
C ALA A 31 31.22 2.91 15.48
N PHE A 32 30.59 3.69 16.32
CA PHE A 32 29.39 3.27 17.05
C PHE A 32 28.14 3.71 16.30
N PHE A 33 27.18 2.81 16.24
CA PHE A 33 25.82 3.06 15.71
C PHE A 33 24.81 2.48 16.68
N ASP A 34 23.79 3.26 16.99
CA ASP A 34 22.62 2.71 17.69
C ASP A 34 21.66 2.00 16.71
N LEU A 35 20.62 1.37 17.26
CA LEU A 35 19.67 0.61 16.47
C LEU A 35 18.91 1.50 15.48
N ILE A 36 18.49 2.69 15.93
CA ILE A 36 17.69 3.63 15.13
C ILE A 36 18.50 4.13 13.93
N GLU A 37 19.78 4.48 14.15
CA GLU A 37 20.69 4.90 13.07
C GLU A 37 20.87 3.80 12.02
N LEU A 38 20.97 2.54 12.45
CA LEU A 38 21.14 1.40 11.52
C LEU A 38 19.86 1.12 10.75
N GLU A 39 18.70 1.20 11.38
CA GLU A 39 17.40 1.07 10.72
C GLU A 39 17.20 2.18 9.69
N SER A 40 17.45 3.42 10.06
CA SER A 40 17.39 4.57 9.15
C SER A 40 18.35 4.43 7.97
N LEU A 41 19.55 3.90 8.21
CA LEU A 41 20.55 3.66 7.16
C LEU A 41 20.12 2.56 6.19
N ILE A 42 19.50 1.48 6.69
CA ILE A 42 18.93 0.41 5.86
C ILE A 42 17.83 1.00 4.97
N GLU A 43 16.90 1.74 5.56
CA GLU A 43 15.79 2.37 4.86
C GLU A 43 16.29 3.35 3.78
N HIS A 44 17.25 4.23 4.13
CA HIS A 44 17.87 5.14 3.18
C HIS A 44 18.44 4.41 1.96
N TYR A 45 19.19 3.32 2.17
CA TYR A 45 19.73 2.57 1.03
C TYR A 45 18.66 1.85 0.21
N LEU A 46 17.57 1.40 0.82
CA LEU A 46 16.44 0.77 0.12
C LEU A 46 15.72 1.79 -0.76
N GLN A 47 15.38 2.98 -0.23
CA GLN A 47 14.72 4.07 -0.96
C GLN A 47 15.54 4.54 -2.18
N HIS A 48 16.87 4.48 -2.09
CA HIS A 48 17.77 4.83 -3.19
C HIS A 48 18.12 3.64 -4.10
N GLY A 49 17.44 2.49 -3.98
CA GLY A 49 17.68 1.29 -4.79
C GLY A 49 19.02 0.60 -4.53
N LYS A 50 19.76 0.99 -3.47
CA LYS A 50 21.06 0.44 -3.12
C LYS A 50 20.95 -0.86 -2.30
N HIS A 51 20.21 -1.85 -2.78
CA HIS A 51 19.91 -3.10 -2.05
C HIS A 51 21.12 -3.85 -1.54
N ARG A 52 22.28 -3.76 -2.22
CA ARG A 52 23.52 -4.42 -1.75
C ARG A 52 24.05 -3.76 -0.47
N HIS A 53 24.02 -2.42 -0.39
CA HIS A 53 24.44 -1.68 0.79
C HIS A 53 23.47 -1.92 1.94
N ALA A 54 22.16 -1.88 1.69
CA ALA A 54 21.16 -2.21 2.72
C ALA A 54 21.41 -3.60 3.34
N ARG A 55 21.73 -4.64 2.53
CA ARG A 55 22.09 -5.97 3.05
C ARG A 55 23.36 -5.97 3.89
N GLN A 56 24.37 -5.18 3.53
CA GLN A 56 25.61 -5.08 4.30
C GLN A 56 25.34 -4.44 5.66
N VAL A 57 24.58 -3.34 5.69
CA VAL A 57 24.15 -2.70 6.94
C VAL A 57 23.35 -3.65 7.80
N LEU A 58 22.36 -4.34 7.22
CA LEU A 58 21.52 -5.29 7.94
C LEU A 58 22.33 -6.42 8.56
N LYS A 59 23.30 -6.95 7.82
CA LYS A 59 24.21 -7.99 8.34
C LYS A 59 25.05 -7.47 9.51
N PHE A 60 25.55 -6.26 9.42
CA PHE A 60 26.30 -5.60 10.49
C PHE A 60 25.39 -5.36 11.71
N ALA A 61 24.20 -4.82 11.50
CA ALA A 61 23.20 -4.53 12.53
C ALA A 61 22.77 -5.80 13.27
N ASN A 62 22.50 -6.90 12.56
CA ASN A 62 22.18 -8.21 13.17
C ASN A 62 23.32 -8.77 14.01
N GLY A 63 24.58 -8.41 13.71
CA GLY A 63 25.74 -8.77 14.54
C GLY A 63 25.78 -8.01 15.86
N LEU A 64 25.27 -6.79 15.91
CA LEU A 64 25.22 -5.94 17.11
C LEU A 64 23.94 -6.15 17.92
N TYR A 65 22.80 -6.33 17.24
CA TYR A 65 21.46 -6.41 17.81
C TYR A 65 20.72 -7.67 17.35
N PRO A 66 21.20 -8.88 17.67
CA PRO A 66 20.65 -10.13 17.13
C PRO A 66 19.20 -10.41 17.56
N GLU A 67 18.77 -9.86 18.70
CA GLU A 67 17.43 -10.04 19.25
C GLU A 67 16.43 -8.96 18.77
N SER A 68 16.85 -7.98 17.93
CA SER A 68 15.96 -6.94 17.41
C SER A 68 14.93 -7.55 16.48
N LEU A 69 13.63 -7.44 16.83
CA LEU A 69 12.52 -7.91 16.01
C LEU A 69 12.36 -7.07 14.75
N SER A 70 12.62 -5.75 14.82
CA SER A 70 12.59 -4.84 13.67
C SER A 70 13.62 -5.23 12.61
N LEU A 71 14.87 -5.54 12.99
CA LEU A 71 15.88 -6.01 12.05
C LEU A 71 15.53 -7.38 11.44
N GLN A 72 14.95 -8.28 12.25
CA GLN A 72 14.48 -9.58 11.76
C GLN A 72 13.32 -9.43 10.76
N LEU A 73 12.42 -8.46 10.99
CA LEU A 73 11.37 -8.09 10.04
C LEU A 73 11.97 -7.56 8.73
N ARG A 74 12.91 -6.61 8.81
CA ARG A 74 13.62 -6.10 7.63
C ARG A 74 14.34 -7.20 6.84
N GLU A 75 14.96 -8.16 7.54
CA GLU A 75 15.60 -9.31 6.89
C GLU A 75 14.57 -10.16 6.13
N ALA A 76 13.41 -10.44 6.73
CA ALA A 76 12.35 -11.20 6.10
C ALA A 76 11.76 -10.46 4.88
N GLN A 77 11.56 -9.15 4.97
CA GLN A 77 11.11 -8.30 3.85
C GLN A 77 12.12 -8.29 2.70
N MET A 78 13.41 -8.17 2.99
CA MET A 78 14.46 -8.23 1.96
C MET A 78 14.59 -9.61 1.31
N MET A 79 14.34 -10.69 2.06
CA MET A 79 14.23 -12.03 1.50
C MET A 79 13.04 -12.14 0.54
N ALA A 80 11.89 -11.59 0.93
CA ALA A 80 10.69 -11.53 0.12
C ALA A 80 10.93 -10.77 -1.19
N GLY A 81 11.48 -9.57 -1.13
CA GLY A 81 11.84 -8.76 -2.30
C GLY A 81 12.90 -9.39 -3.21
N SER A 82 13.64 -10.40 -2.71
CA SER A 82 14.58 -11.21 -3.50
C SER A 82 13.94 -12.48 -4.08
N GLY A 83 12.62 -12.67 -3.93
CA GLY A 83 11.89 -13.84 -4.42
C GLY A 83 11.99 -15.08 -3.51
N ASN A 84 12.64 -14.98 -2.35
CA ASN A 84 12.79 -16.10 -1.41
C ASN A 84 11.57 -16.27 -0.48
N LEU A 85 10.35 -16.29 -1.06
CA LEU A 85 9.08 -16.32 -0.32
C LEU A 85 8.98 -17.49 0.66
N LYS A 86 9.52 -18.66 0.27
CA LYS A 86 9.49 -19.87 1.10
C LYS A 86 10.27 -19.73 2.41
N LEU A 87 11.24 -18.82 2.46
CA LEU A 87 12.03 -18.53 3.68
C LEU A 87 11.45 -17.34 4.45
N ALA A 88 10.92 -16.32 3.74
CA ALA A 88 10.37 -15.13 4.33
C ALA A 88 9.11 -15.42 5.16
N ILE A 89 8.14 -16.15 4.60
CA ILE A 89 6.85 -16.43 5.24
C ILE A 89 6.99 -17.11 6.63
N PRO A 90 7.76 -18.22 6.79
CA PRO A 90 7.95 -18.83 8.11
C PRO A 90 8.59 -17.88 9.13
N ARG A 91 9.54 -17.03 8.70
CA ARG A 91 10.15 -16.03 9.59
C ARG A 91 9.15 -14.98 10.07
N LEU A 92 8.38 -14.41 9.14
CA LEU A 92 7.32 -13.45 9.47
C LEU A 92 6.27 -14.05 10.41
N ARG A 93 5.87 -15.30 10.20
CA ARG A 93 4.93 -16.00 11.09
C ARG A 93 5.52 -16.21 12.49
N ASN A 94 6.82 -16.47 12.59
CA ASN A 94 7.49 -16.57 13.88
C ASN A 94 7.52 -15.19 14.58
N LEU A 95 7.84 -14.10 13.85
CA LEU A 95 7.81 -12.75 14.40
C LEU A 95 6.40 -12.37 14.89
N LEU A 96 5.38 -12.72 14.13
CA LEU A 96 3.98 -12.49 14.50
C LEU A 96 3.59 -13.20 15.81
N ALA A 97 4.24 -14.31 16.16
CA ALA A 97 4.01 -14.99 17.44
C ALA A 97 4.53 -14.17 18.64
N PHE A 98 5.51 -13.29 18.44
CA PHE A 98 6.03 -12.36 19.45
C PHE A 98 5.30 -11.01 19.44
N GLU A 99 4.93 -10.54 18.25
CA GLU A 99 4.24 -9.26 18.02
C GLU A 99 2.92 -9.46 17.25
N PRO A 100 1.89 -10.04 17.87
CA PRO A 100 0.64 -10.39 17.18
C PRO A 100 -0.18 -9.19 16.69
N SER A 101 0.12 -8.00 17.19
CA SER A 101 -0.53 -6.73 16.79
C SER A 101 0.37 -5.85 15.94
N ASN A 102 1.39 -6.40 15.29
CA ASN A 102 2.25 -5.65 14.38
C ASN A 102 1.62 -5.64 12.98
N ASP A 103 1.09 -4.50 12.58
CA ASP A 103 0.41 -4.27 11.30
C ASP A 103 1.34 -4.44 10.10
N GLU A 104 2.62 -4.03 10.22
CA GLU A 104 3.62 -4.16 9.16
C GLU A 104 3.93 -5.64 8.84
N ILE A 105 3.96 -6.52 9.86
CA ILE A 105 4.12 -7.96 9.66
C ILE A 105 2.90 -8.53 8.95
N HIS A 106 1.69 -8.14 9.36
CA HIS A 106 0.47 -8.56 8.71
C HIS A 106 0.42 -8.10 7.25
N LEU A 107 0.72 -6.82 6.97
CA LEU A 107 0.77 -6.28 5.62
C LEU A 107 1.78 -7.03 4.74
N THR A 108 2.98 -7.28 5.27
CA THR A 108 4.01 -8.03 4.54
C THR A 108 3.54 -9.46 4.23
N LEU A 109 2.93 -10.16 5.19
CA LEU A 109 2.38 -11.51 4.96
C LEU A 109 1.25 -11.50 3.94
N ALA A 110 0.34 -10.51 3.99
CA ALA A 110 -0.75 -10.37 3.03
C ALA A 110 -0.21 -10.25 1.60
N THR A 111 0.73 -9.33 1.37
CA THR A 111 1.37 -9.13 0.07
C THR A 111 2.07 -10.41 -0.44
N LEU A 112 2.75 -11.16 0.44
CA LEU A 112 3.41 -12.41 0.05
C LEU A 112 2.41 -13.53 -0.27
N TYR A 113 1.30 -13.60 0.45
CA TYR A 113 0.23 -14.56 0.15
C TYR A 113 -0.49 -14.21 -1.15
N SER A 114 -0.73 -12.93 -1.42
CA SER A 114 -1.25 -12.44 -2.70
C SER A 114 -0.36 -12.87 -3.87
N GLN A 115 0.95 -12.66 -3.78
CA GLN A 115 1.93 -13.08 -4.79
C GLN A 115 1.98 -14.60 -5.01
N LEU A 116 1.49 -15.39 -4.08
CA LEU A 116 1.39 -16.85 -4.16
C LEU A 116 0.00 -17.35 -4.55
N ASP A 117 -0.89 -16.46 -4.99
CA ASP A 117 -2.31 -16.73 -5.31
C ASP A 117 -3.06 -17.35 -4.12
N LYS A 118 -2.61 -17.06 -2.90
CA LYS A 118 -3.24 -17.50 -1.65
C LYS A 118 -4.17 -16.42 -1.13
N HIS A 119 -5.19 -16.14 -1.91
CA HIS A 119 -6.09 -14.99 -1.73
C HIS A 119 -6.79 -14.98 -0.36
N GLN A 120 -7.20 -16.13 0.16
CA GLN A 120 -7.87 -16.22 1.48
C GLN A 120 -6.93 -15.83 2.62
N GLU A 121 -5.68 -16.30 2.59
CA GLU A 121 -4.66 -15.93 3.55
C GLU A 121 -4.26 -14.46 3.41
N ALA A 122 -4.19 -13.94 2.17
CA ALA A 122 -3.94 -12.53 1.91
C ALA A 122 -5.04 -11.65 2.52
N ILE A 123 -6.32 -11.94 2.24
CA ILE A 123 -7.47 -11.23 2.81
C ILE A 123 -7.43 -11.23 4.35
N HIS A 124 -7.15 -12.39 4.94
CA HIS A 124 -7.06 -12.49 6.40
C HIS A 124 -6.03 -11.50 6.97
N HIS A 125 -4.83 -11.48 6.41
CA HIS A 125 -3.75 -10.63 6.89
C HIS A 125 -3.97 -9.15 6.55
N TYR A 126 -4.51 -8.81 5.37
CA TYR A 126 -4.90 -7.43 5.05
C TYR A 126 -5.96 -6.89 6.02
N ARG A 127 -6.97 -7.70 6.39
CA ARG A 127 -7.97 -7.28 7.38
C ARG A 127 -7.34 -7.05 8.76
N GLN A 128 -6.40 -7.90 9.19
CA GLN A 128 -5.67 -7.68 10.44
C GLN A 128 -4.84 -6.38 10.37
N ALA A 129 -4.16 -6.11 9.27
CA ALA A 129 -3.46 -4.85 9.09
C ALA A 129 -4.40 -3.64 9.08
N LEU A 130 -5.58 -3.77 8.47
CA LEU A 130 -6.62 -2.73 8.45
C LEU A 130 -7.15 -2.40 9.86
N ASP A 131 -7.31 -3.42 10.71
CA ASP A 131 -7.80 -3.25 12.08
C ASP A 131 -6.75 -2.62 13.01
N LEU A 132 -5.46 -2.87 12.76
CA LEU A 132 -4.33 -2.48 13.60
C LEU A 132 -3.66 -1.19 13.14
N GLY A 133 -3.64 -0.94 11.83
CA GLY A 133 -2.85 0.13 11.22
C GLY A 133 -3.47 1.52 11.33
N ASP A 134 -2.65 2.52 11.03
CA ASP A 134 -3.05 3.92 11.01
C ASP A 134 -4.02 4.24 9.87
N ALA A 135 -4.85 5.27 10.07
CA ALA A 135 -5.84 5.73 9.10
C ALA A 135 -5.25 6.09 7.72
N ALA A 136 -3.96 6.46 7.66
CA ALA A 136 -3.30 6.90 6.43
C ALA A 136 -3.27 5.82 5.32
N TYR A 137 -3.16 4.55 5.68
CA TYR A 137 -3.02 3.42 4.71
C TYR A 137 -4.32 2.65 4.50
N ARG A 138 -5.38 2.96 5.24
CA ARG A 138 -6.63 2.18 5.21
C ARG A 138 -7.28 2.18 3.83
N GLY A 139 -7.20 3.31 3.11
CA GLY A 139 -7.76 3.43 1.76
C GLY A 139 -7.18 2.42 0.78
N ASP A 140 -5.86 2.23 0.79
CA ASP A 140 -5.17 1.27 -0.08
C ASP A 140 -5.46 -0.17 0.33
N LEU A 141 -5.52 -0.45 1.64
CA LEU A 141 -5.84 -1.78 2.16
C LEU A 141 -7.23 -2.26 1.77
N TYR A 142 -8.23 -1.38 1.74
CA TYR A 142 -9.56 -1.73 1.24
C TYR A 142 -9.52 -2.16 -0.23
N ILE A 143 -8.73 -1.45 -1.06
CA ILE A 143 -8.57 -1.81 -2.47
C ILE A 143 -7.90 -3.17 -2.60
N ASP A 144 -6.80 -3.40 -1.86
CA ASP A 144 -6.10 -4.69 -1.87
C ASP A 144 -7.02 -5.84 -1.48
N ILE A 145 -7.83 -5.67 -0.42
CA ILE A 145 -8.81 -6.69 0.01
C ILE A 145 -9.87 -6.94 -1.08
N ALA A 146 -10.36 -5.89 -1.71
CA ALA A 146 -11.35 -6.01 -2.77
C ALA A 146 -10.79 -6.78 -3.98
N LEU A 147 -9.57 -6.45 -4.42
CA LEU A 147 -8.88 -7.15 -5.50
C LEU A 147 -8.67 -8.63 -5.20
N GLU A 148 -8.34 -8.98 -3.94
CA GLU A 148 -8.23 -10.39 -3.55
C GLU A 148 -9.58 -11.12 -3.62
N TYR A 149 -10.69 -10.47 -3.24
CA TYR A 149 -12.02 -11.04 -3.42
C TYR A 149 -12.42 -11.18 -4.88
N GLU A 150 -12.05 -10.23 -5.74
CA GLU A 150 -12.25 -10.31 -7.19
C GLU A 150 -11.50 -11.50 -7.80
N ASN A 151 -10.23 -11.67 -7.42
CA ASN A 151 -9.39 -12.78 -7.91
C ASN A 151 -10.00 -14.16 -7.64
N ILE A 152 -10.79 -14.31 -6.57
CA ILE A 152 -11.50 -15.56 -6.25
C ILE A 152 -12.97 -15.55 -6.69
N GLY A 153 -13.40 -14.51 -7.41
CA GLY A 153 -14.77 -14.39 -7.93
C GLY A 153 -15.84 -14.08 -6.88
N HIS A 154 -15.43 -13.60 -5.71
CA HIS A 154 -16.33 -13.23 -4.62
C HIS A 154 -16.77 -11.76 -4.71
N TRP A 155 -17.39 -11.41 -5.83
CA TRP A 155 -17.77 -10.05 -6.20
C TRP A 155 -18.61 -9.31 -5.16
N ASP A 156 -19.57 -10.00 -4.50
CA ASP A 156 -20.40 -9.37 -3.46
C ASP A 156 -19.55 -8.89 -2.27
N HIS A 157 -18.55 -9.67 -1.86
CA HIS A 157 -17.64 -9.25 -0.78
C HIS A 157 -16.72 -8.11 -1.20
N ALA A 158 -16.27 -8.09 -2.47
CA ALA A 158 -15.53 -6.95 -3.00
C ALA A 158 -16.38 -5.66 -2.94
N VAL A 159 -17.66 -5.74 -3.37
CA VAL A 159 -18.61 -4.61 -3.28
C VAL A 159 -18.81 -4.14 -1.83
N GLU A 160 -18.92 -5.06 -0.86
CA GLU A 160 -19.04 -4.71 0.56
C GLU A 160 -17.82 -3.92 1.05
N VAL A 161 -16.62 -4.42 0.77
CA VAL A 161 -15.36 -3.79 1.18
C VAL A 161 -15.15 -2.42 0.53
N LEU A 162 -15.49 -2.29 -0.76
CA LEU A 162 -15.40 -1.01 -1.47
C LEU A 162 -16.40 0.02 -0.95
N ASN A 163 -17.58 -0.43 -0.51
CA ASN A 163 -18.51 0.45 0.18
C ASN A 163 -17.99 0.90 1.56
N GLU A 164 -17.30 0.02 2.32
CA GLU A 164 -16.60 0.41 3.55
C GLU A 164 -15.55 1.49 3.27
N ALA A 165 -14.75 1.32 2.20
CA ALA A 165 -13.77 2.32 1.75
C ALA A 165 -14.40 3.67 1.45
N LEU A 166 -15.54 3.69 0.76
CA LEU A 166 -16.27 4.92 0.40
C LEU A 166 -17.01 5.55 1.57
N LEU A 167 -17.37 4.78 2.60
CA LEU A 167 -17.91 5.33 3.86
C LEU A 167 -16.80 6.05 4.65
N GLU A 168 -15.59 5.51 4.67
CA GLU A 168 -14.46 6.12 5.37
C GLU A 168 -13.90 7.31 4.61
N ASN A 169 -13.70 7.17 3.29
CA ASN A 169 -13.28 8.25 2.40
C ASN A 169 -14.22 8.38 1.19
N PRO A 170 -15.26 9.22 1.29
CA PRO A 170 -16.22 9.44 0.19
C PRO A 170 -15.62 10.01 -1.10
N LYS A 171 -14.35 10.45 -1.09
CA LYS A 171 -13.63 10.98 -2.25
C LYS A 171 -12.69 9.95 -2.87
N ASN A 172 -12.66 8.70 -2.40
CA ASN A 172 -11.79 7.68 -2.94
C ASN A 172 -12.27 7.25 -4.35
N GLU A 173 -11.70 7.89 -5.38
CA GLU A 173 -12.05 7.65 -6.78
C GLU A 173 -11.64 6.24 -7.24
N THR A 174 -10.57 5.68 -6.67
CA THR A 174 -10.13 4.31 -6.97
C THR A 174 -11.17 3.31 -6.44
N ALA A 175 -11.61 3.45 -5.18
CA ALA A 175 -12.63 2.58 -4.61
C ALA A 175 -13.96 2.68 -5.41
N LEU A 176 -14.31 3.87 -5.85
CA LEU A 176 -15.51 4.07 -6.68
C LEU A 176 -15.39 3.38 -8.04
N HIS A 177 -14.22 3.48 -8.69
CA HIS A 177 -13.95 2.80 -9.96
C HIS A 177 -14.08 1.29 -9.83
N GLU A 178 -13.39 0.69 -8.83
CA GLU A 178 -13.44 -0.75 -8.58
C GLU A 178 -14.86 -1.22 -8.20
N LEU A 179 -15.60 -0.43 -7.41
CA LEU A 179 -17.00 -0.71 -7.12
C LEU A 179 -17.84 -0.80 -8.41
N GLY A 180 -17.66 0.14 -9.32
CA GLY A 180 -18.33 0.13 -10.63
C GLY A 180 -17.96 -1.09 -11.44
N PHE A 181 -16.68 -1.48 -11.46
CA PHE A 181 -16.19 -2.67 -12.16
C PHE A 181 -16.81 -3.95 -11.59
N CYS A 182 -16.84 -4.12 -10.27
CA CYS A 182 -17.46 -5.26 -9.61
C CYS A 182 -18.97 -5.36 -9.94
N LEU A 183 -19.69 -4.24 -9.82
CA LEU A 183 -21.13 -4.22 -10.10
C LEU A 183 -21.43 -4.52 -11.57
N ASP A 184 -20.63 -4.03 -12.50
CA ASP A 184 -20.75 -4.33 -13.91
C ASP A 184 -20.46 -5.82 -14.22
N SER A 185 -19.45 -6.40 -13.58
CA SER A 185 -19.09 -7.81 -13.69
C SER A 185 -20.22 -8.74 -13.21
N MET A 186 -21.00 -8.27 -12.25
CA MET A 186 -22.20 -8.94 -11.74
C MET A 186 -23.46 -8.66 -12.57
N GLY A 187 -23.40 -7.84 -13.61
CA GLY A 187 -24.55 -7.39 -14.40
C GLY A 187 -25.47 -6.40 -13.64
N ARG A 188 -24.97 -5.77 -12.56
CA ARG A 188 -25.70 -4.81 -11.70
C ARG A 188 -25.48 -3.37 -12.15
N SER A 189 -25.47 -3.12 -13.47
CA SER A 189 -25.12 -1.81 -14.05
C SER A 189 -26.01 -0.67 -13.57
N LYS A 190 -27.26 -0.93 -13.17
CA LYS A 190 -28.14 0.11 -12.60
C LYS A 190 -27.64 0.60 -11.24
N GLU A 191 -27.07 -0.29 -10.44
CA GLU A 191 -26.50 0.06 -9.14
C GLU A 191 -25.19 0.84 -9.32
N ALA A 192 -24.33 0.45 -10.29
CA ALA A 192 -23.16 1.19 -10.67
C ALA A 192 -23.51 2.64 -11.08
N ILE A 193 -24.52 2.81 -11.96
CA ILE A 193 -25.01 4.14 -12.36
C ILE A 193 -25.49 4.95 -11.15
N ALA A 194 -26.23 4.31 -10.23
CA ALA A 194 -26.71 5.00 -9.03
C ALA A 194 -25.56 5.46 -8.13
N ALA A 195 -24.56 4.61 -7.91
CA ALA A 195 -23.36 4.94 -7.12
C ALA A 195 -22.57 6.08 -7.74
N PHE A 196 -22.32 6.05 -9.06
CA PHE A 196 -21.61 7.13 -9.76
C PHE A 196 -22.41 8.44 -9.78
N ASN A 197 -23.72 8.38 -9.99
CA ASN A 197 -24.57 9.58 -9.89
C ASN A 197 -24.51 10.24 -8.51
N ASP A 198 -24.61 9.44 -7.45
CA ASP A 198 -24.50 9.96 -6.09
C ASP A 198 -23.12 10.57 -5.82
N PHE A 199 -22.06 9.94 -6.35
CA PHE A 199 -20.70 10.46 -6.24
C PHE A 199 -20.53 11.81 -6.96
N VAL A 200 -20.92 11.93 -8.24
CA VAL A 200 -20.74 13.19 -8.99
C VAL A 200 -21.64 14.30 -8.46
N ASN A 201 -22.79 13.97 -7.87
CA ASN A 201 -23.63 14.97 -7.19
C ASN A 201 -22.95 15.57 -5.95
N ARG A 202 -22.16 14.77 -5.22
CA ARG A 202 -21.38 15.22 -4.07
C ARG A 202 -20.04 15.85 -4.48
N HIS A 203 -19.46 15.39 -5.59
CA HIS A 203 -18.15 15.80 -6.10
C HIS A 203 -18.24 16.21 -7.58
N PRO A 204 -18.91 17.34 -7.89
CA PRO A 204 -19.25 17.74 -9.27
C PRO A 204 -18.02 18.07 -10.14
N TYR A 205 -16.86 18.28 -9.54
CA TYR A 205 -15.60 18.58 -10.24
C TYR A 205 -14.66 17.36 -10.33
N SER A 206 -15.13 16.15 -10.06
CA SER A 206 -14.36 14.94 -10.28
C SER A 206 -14.46 14.49 -11.74
N CYS A 207 -13.41 14.73 -12.52
CA CYS A 207 -13.30 14.22 -13.89
C CYS A 207 -13.43 12.68 -13.93
N PRO A 208 -12.70 11.89 -13.10
CA PRO A 208 -12.88 10.43 -13.06
C PRO A 208 -14.30 10.00 -12.69
N GLY A 209 -14.98 10.70 -11.79
CA GLY A 209 -16.37 10.40 -11.42
C GLY A 209 -17.32 10.49 -12.60
N TRP A 210 -17.27 11.60 -13.36
CA TRP A 210 -18.07 11.79 -14.56
C TRP A 210 -17.72 10.80 -15.68
N TYR A 211 -16.43 10.52 -15.88
CA TYR A 211 -15.98 9.54 -16.87
C TYR A 211 -16.52 8.13 -16.54
N ASN A 212 -16.42 7.70 -15.29
CA ASN A 212 -16.95 6.41 -14.85
C ASN A 212 -18.47 6.32 -14.95
N LEU A 213 -19.19 7.42 -14.66
CA LEU A 213 -20.64 7.50 -14.90
C LEU A 213 -20.96 7.30 -16.39
N GLY A 214 -20.23 7.98 -17.28
CA GLY A 214 -20.37 7.83 -18.72
C GLY A 214 -20.18 6.36 -19.17
N ASN A 215 -19.14 5.69 -18.67
CA ASN A 215 -18.89 4.29 -18.95
C ASN A 215 -20.05 3.38 -18.49
N ALA A 216 -20.56 3.56 -17.29
CA ALA A 216 -21.67 2.80 -16.75
C ALA A 216 -22.97 3.00 -17.55
N LEU A 217 -23.27 4.25 -17.90
CA LEU A 217 -24.41 4.62 -18.75
C LEU A 217 -24.32 3.99 -20.14
N GLN A 218 -23.13 4.06 -20.76
CA GLN A 218 -22.86 3.48 -22.07
C GLN A 218 -23.10 1.97 -22.07
N ARG A 219 -22.56 1.24 -21.08
CA ARG A 219 -22.75 -0.20 -20.92
C ARG A 219 -24.23 -0.59 -20.72
N ASN A 220 -24.99 0.30 -20.06
CA ASN A 220 -26.43 0.12 -19.86
C ASN A 220 -27.28 0.58 -21.05
N GLY A 221 -26.67 1.02 -22.18
CA GLY A 221 -27.35 1.45 -23.38
C GLY A 221 -27.97 2.87 -23.32
N GLN A 222 -27.65 3.65 -22.30
CA GLN A 222 -28.14 5.01 -22.11
C GLN A 222 -27.18 6.03 -22.78
N PHE A 223 -27.02 5.90 -24.10
CA PHE A 223 -25.99 6.60 -24.87
C PHE A 223 -26.05 8.12 -24.80
N ALA A 224 -27.26 8.71 -24.81
CA ALA A 224 -27.42 10.17 -24.72
C ALA A 224 -26.87 10.70 -23.39
N GLN A 225 -27.24 10.07 -22.28
CA GLN A 225 -26.76 10.46 -20.95
C GLN A 225 -25.25 10.17 -20.77
N ALA A 226 -24.73 9.12 -21.42
CA ALA A 226 -23.29 8.84 -21.42
C ALA A 226 -22.51 9.97 -22.11
N ILE A 227 -23.01 10.51 -23.22
CA ILE A 227 -22.40 11.65 -23.91
C ILE A 227 -22.35 12.87 -22.98
N ASP A 228 -23.47 13.20 -22.34
CA ASP A 228 -23.54 14.34 -21.39
C ASP A 228 -22.49 14.17 -20.27
N ALA A 229 -22.36 12.96 -19.71
CA ALA A 229 -21.37 12.67 -18.65
C ALA A 229 -19.92 12.82 -19.14
N TYR A 230 -19.61 12.35 -20.33
CA TYR A 230 -18.27 12.53 -20.92
C TYR A 230 -17.96 13.99 -21.23
N GLU A 231 -18.95 14.78 -21.68
CA GLU A 231 -18.78 16.22 -21.90
C GLU A 231 -18.46 16.96 -20.59
N TYR A 232 -19.12 16.60 -19.47
CA TYR A 232 -18.76 17.14 -18.16
C TYR A 232 -17.32 16.76 -17.76
N ALA A 233 -16.90 15.51 -17.97
CA ALA A 233 -15.54 15.10 -17.67
C ALA A 233 -14.50 15.92 -18.47
N LEU A 234 -14.73 16.12 -19.79
CA LEU A 234 -13.84 16.90 -20.67
C LEU A 234 -13.74 18.37 -20.22
N VAL A 235 -14.86 19.00 -19.90
CA VAL A 235 -14.86 20.42 -19.43
C VAL A 235 -14.08 20.58 -18.13
N ILE A 236 -14.08 19.57 -17.25
CA ILE A 236 -13.34 19.61 -15.99
C ILE A 236 -11.83 19.42 -16.23
N ASP A 237 -11.44 18.54 -17.15
CA ASP A 237 -10.03 18.23 -17.45
C ASP A 237 -9.32 19.40 -18.18
N GLU A 238 -10.06 20.22 -18.93
CA GLU A 238 -9.52 21.38 -19.66
C GLU A 238 -9.26 22.63 -18.78
N ASN A 239 -9.67 22.64 -17.50
CA ASN A 239 -9.54 23.77 -16.56
C ASN A 239 -8.56 23.49 -15.43
#